data_4eda808a0ddd9831d4fa897ac3ae8607
#
_entry.id   4eda808a0ddd9831d4fa897ac3ae8607
#
_cell.length_a   1.000
_cell.length_b   1.000
_cell.length_c   1.000
_cell.angle_alpha   90.00
_cell.angle_beta   90.00
_cell.angle_gamma   90.00
#
_symmetry.space_group_name_H-M   'P 1'
#
loop_
_entity.id
_entity.type
_entity.pdbx_description
1 polymer ?
#
loop_
_entity_poly.entity_id
_entity_poly.type
_entity_poly.pdbx_seq_one_letter_code
_entity_poly.pdbx_strand_id
1 'polypeptide(L)'
;MGNLFNLIIKIIDFFYQKKIITFFKNNSNSRYDVLIDVGAHKGETVFNFLKNFKIKNIYSFEASKNTYQALVTNTNRIKNIYKETNIEIFNFGVGNSVESKIFYELPDSNSSTFNLIDQSSSYFKRKNKILSFFFKTKFNIKKNYVSQIKLSQFIEKKKLIKIDILKIDTEGYELEVIKGLEKKIKIVNHIYFEHHYDNMIKKNYKFSEIHEFLSENNFYRVFKIKMPLRKCFDYIYKRKTI
;
A
#
# COMPACT_ATOMS: atom_id res chain seq x y z
N MET A 1 15.55 19.36 -17.14
CA MET A 1 14.15 19.50 -16.70
C MET A 1 13.67 18.29 -15.87
N GLY A 2 13.94 17.03 -16.24
CA GLY A 2 13.50 15.84 -15.48
C GLY A 2 14.01 15.78 -14.03
N ASN A 3 15.25 16.18 -13.76
CA ASN A 3 15.82 16.15 -12.41
C ASN A 3 15.16 17.15 -11.45
N LEU A 4 14.82 18.37 -11.93
CA LEU A 4 14.13 19.38 -11.12
C LEU A 4 12.70 18.95 -10.81
N PHE A 5 11.98 18.41 -11.80
CA PHE A 5 10.64 17.87 -11.59
C PHE A 5 10.62 16.73 -10.56
N ASN A 6 11.54 15.77 -10.68
CA ASN A 6 11.68 14.68 -9.70
C ASN A 6 12.03 15.19 -8.30
N LEU A 7 12.84 16.23 -8.18
CA LEU A 7 13.15 16.86 -6.89
C LEU A 7 11.90 17.49 -6.26
N ILE A 8 11.11 18.23 -7.04
CA ILE A 8 9.87 18.85 -6.56
C ILE A 8 8.89 17.77 -6.07
N ILE A 9 8.69 16.68 -6.83
CA ILE A 9 7.83 15.57 -6.41
C ILE A 9 8.32 14.96 -5.10
N LYS A 10 9.62 14.70 -4.96
CA LYS A 10 10.19 14.16 -3.71
C LYS A 10 9.96 15.08 -2.51
N ILE A 11 10.08 16.40 -2.69
CA ILE A 11 9.82 17.38 -1.62
C ILE A 11 8.34 17.35 -1.23
N ILE A 12 7.43 17.32 -2.21
CA ILE A 12 5.99 17.23 -1.96
C ILE A 12 5.66 15.94 -1.21
N ASP A 13 6.17 14.81 -1.67
CA ASP A 13 5.97 13.51 -1.05
C ASP A 13 6.53 13.47 0.37
N PHE A 14 7.69 14.10 0.63
CA PHE A 14 8.26 14.20 1.96
C PHE A 14 7.32 14.93 2.95
N PHE A 15 6.79 16.12 2.58
CA PHE A 15 5.85 16.84 3.42
C PHE A 15 4.53 16.10 3.61
N TYR A 16 4.08 15.39 2.59
CA TYR A 16 2.89 14.56 2.64
C TYR A 16 3.07 13.41 3.64
N GLN A 17 4.12 12.62 3.48
CA GLN A 17 4.45 11.51 4.37
C GLN A 17 4.70 11.97 5.82
N LYS A 18 5.29 13.16 6.01
CA LYS A 18 5.48 13.73 7.33
C LYS A 18 4.17 13.92 8.10
N LYS A 19 3.06 14.29 7.42
CA LYS A 19 1.74 14.43 8.08
C LYS A 19 1.20 13.10 8.57
N ILE A 20 1.37 12.03 7.79
CA ILE A 20 0.97 10.66 8.17
C ILE A 20 1.78 10.18 9.37
N ILE A 21 3.09 10.35 9.33
CA ILE A 21 3.99 10.01 10.44
C ILE A 21 3.64 10.80 11.69
N THR A 22 3.36 12.10 11.56
CA THR A 22 2.95 12.94 12.69
C THR A 22 1.64 12.45 13.31
N PHE A 23 0.67 12.03 12.50
CA PHE A 23 -0.55 11.41 13.01
C PHE A 23 -0.24 10.19 13.88
N PHE A 24 0.59 9.26 13.40
CA PHE A 24 0.96 8.07 14.16
C PHE A 24 1.78 8.38 15.41
N LYS A 25 2.68 9.38 15.37
CA LYS A 25 3.44 9.87 16.55
C LYS A 25 2.52 10.38 17.67
N ASN A 26 1.52 11.16 17.31
CA ASN A 26 0.59 11.76 18.26
C ASN A 26 -0.40 10.74 18.85
N ASN A 27 -0.54 9.57 18.24
CA ASN A 27 -1.52 8.56 18.61
C ASN A 27 -0.88 7.25 19.13
N SER A 28 0.41 7.23 19.41
CA SER A 28 1.13 6.04 19.90
C SER A 28 2.35 6.42 20.75
N ASN A 29 2.83 5.45 21.54
CA ASN A 29 4.07 5.57 22.31
C ASN A 29 5.33 5.33 21.44
N SER A 30 5.25 5.56 20.14
CA SER A 30 6.34 5.37 19.17
C SER A 30 6.88 3.92 19.08
N ARG A 31 6.11 2.95 19.59
CA ARG A 31 6.44 1.51 19.54
C ARG A 31 5.27 0.73 18.95
N TYR A 32 5.59 -0.20 18.08
CA TYR A 32 4.62 -1.10 17.45
C TYR A 32 5.17 -2.53 17.47
N ASP A 33 4.30 -3.52 17.70
CA ASP A 33 4.68 -4.92 17.64
C ASP A 33 4.65 -5.43 16.20
N VAL A 34 3.60 -5.11 15.46
CA VAL A 34 3.37 -5.63 14.11
C VAL A 34 2.90 -4.55 13.14
N LEU A 35 3.67 -4.36 12.06
CA LEU A 35 3.27 -3.65 10.85
C LEU A 35 3.13 -4.65 9.70
N ILE A 36 1.99 -4.64 9.03
CA ILE A 36 1.81 -5.32 7.73
C ILE A 36 1.72 -4.25 6.64
N ASP A 37 2.52 -4.39 5.59
CA ASP A 37 2.60 -3.48 4.44
C ASP A 37 2.24 -4.24 3.16
N VAL A 38 1.03 -4.01 2.64
CA VAL A 38 0.52 -4.62 1.41
C VAL A 38 0.66 -3.64 0.26
N GLY A 39 1.36 -4.05 -0.80
CA GLY A 39 1.84 -3.17 -1.86
C GLY A 39 3.07 -2.40 -1.39
N ALA A 40 4.09 -3.16 -0.94
CA ALA A 40 5.28 -2.59 -0.30
C ALA A 40 6.22 -1.89 -1.28
N HIS A 41 6.00 -2.04 -2.59
CA HIS A 41 6.81 -1.47 -3.66
C HIS A 41 8.30 -1.72 -3.44
N LYS A 42 9.11 -0.70 -3.26
CA LYS A 42 10.58 -0.81 -3.01
C LYS A 42 10.93 -0.68 -1.53
N GLY A 43 9.93 -0.65 -0.62
CA GLY A 43 10.13 -0.58 0.83
C GLY A 43 10.16 0.83 1.40
N GLU A 44 9.65 1.83 0.68
CA GLU A 44 9.62 3.22 1.09
C GLU A 44 8.84 3.40 2.41
N THR A 45 7.69 2.73 2.53
CA THR A 45 6.87 2.74 3.75
C THR A 45 7.64 2.15 4.93
N VAL A 46 8.25 0.97 4.74
CA VAL A 46 9.04 0.28 5.78
C VAL A 46 10.16 1.18 6.30
N PHE A 47 10.95 1.76 5.38
CA PHE A 47 12.03 2.66 5.76
C PHE A 47 11.53 3.90 6.51
N ASN A 48 10.44 4.52 6.02
CA ASN A 48 9.89 5.72 6.60
C ASN A 48 9.33 5.47 8.02
N PHE A 49 8.68 4.32 8.22
CA PHE A 49 8.19 3.94 9.54
C PHE A 49 9.33 3.61 10.50
N LEU A 50 10.34 2.84 10.10
CA LEU A 50 11.49 2.49 10.95
C LEU A 50 12.33 3.70 11.35
N LYS A 51 12.43 4.71 10.49
CA LYS A 51 13.08 5.98 10.83
C LYS A 51 12.40 6.73 11.98
N ASN A 52 11.12 6.47 12.23
CA ASN A 52 10.31 7.23 13.17
C ASN A 52 9.77 6.43 14.35
N PHE A 53 9.75 5.10 14.26
CA PHE A 53 9.15 4.21 15.26
C PHE A 53 10.03 2.97 15.49
N LYS A 54 9.95 2.44 16.71
CA LYS A 54 10.48 1.11 17.02
C LYS A 54 9.41 0.07 16.66
N ILE A 55 9.71 -0.82 15.72
CA ILE A 55 8.77 -1.86 15.27
C ILE A 55 9.45 -3.21 15.43
N LYS A 56 8.75 -4.16 16.07
CA LYS A 56 9.30 -5.49 16.34
C LYS A 56 9.26 -6.38 15.10
N ASN A 57 8.11 -6.44 14.42
CA ASN A 57 7.91 -7.29 13.27
C ASN A 57 7.28 -6.50 12.11
N ILE A 58 7.83 -6.66 10.92
CA ILE A 58 7.30 -6.09 9.68
C ILE A 58 7.11 -7.23 8.66
N TYR A 59 5.93 -7.30 8.09
CA TYR A 59 5.57 -8.23 7.02
C TYR A 59 5.15 -7.46 5.78
N SER A 60 5.93 -7.53 4.72
CA SER A 60 5.71 -6.76 3.49
C SER A 60 5.37 -7.66 2.31
N PHE A 61 4.35 -7.29 1.55
CA PHE A 61 3.88 -8.04 0.38
C PHE A 61 4.00 -7.17 -0.87
N GLU A 62 4.63 -7.72 -1.90
CA GLU A 62 4.76 -7.08 -3.22
C GLU A 62 4.42 -8.08 -4.32
N ALA A 63 3.43 -7.73 -5.14
CA ALA A 63 2.91 -8.60 -6.19
C ALA A 63 3.83 -8.69 -7.41
N SER A 64 4.38 -7.54 -7.86
CA SER A 64 5.29 -7.49 -9.00
C SER A 64 6.62 -8.15 -8.70
N LYS A 65 7.00 -9.17 -9.46
CA LYS A 65 8.29 -9.85 -9.32
C LYS A 65 9.48 -8.88 -9.50
N ASN A 66 9.39 -7.97 -10.46
CA ASN A 66 10.46 -7.01 -10.72
C ASN A 66 10.62 -6.01 -9.57
N THR A 67 9.51 -5.48 -9.07
CA THR A 67 9.50 -4.55 -7.94
C THR A 67 9.93 -5.24 -6.66
N TYR A 68 9.53 -6.50 -6.47
CA TYR A 68 9.96 -7.34 -5.34
C TYR A 68 11.49 -7.53 -5.29
N GLN A 69 12.17 -7.68 -6.42
CA GLN A 69 13.65 -7.76 -6.43
C GLN A 69 14.30 -6.48 -5.90
N ALA A 70 13.74 -5.32 -6.24
CA ALA A 70 14.18 -4.05 -5.67
C ALA A 70 13.87 -3.95 -4.18
N LEU A 71 12.69 -4.45 -3.75
CA LEU A 71 12.32 -4.55 -2.33
C LEU A 71 13.33 -5.43 -1.55
N VAL A 72 13.72 -6.58 -2.09
CA VAL A 72 14.76 -7.46 -1.49
C VAL A 72 16.06 -6.68 -1.26
N THR A 73 16.55 -6.01 -2.30
CA THR A 73 17.81 -5.25 -2.23
C THR A 73 17.74 -4.14 -1.17
N ASN A 74 16.65 -3.38 -1.14
CA ASN A 74 16.47 -2.30 -0.18
C ASN A 74 16.26 -2.82 1.24
N THR A 75 15.48 -3.90 1.41
CA THR A 75 15.25 -4.52 2.72
C THR A 75 16.53 -5.02 3.35
N ASN A 76 17.45 -5.60 2.56
CA ASN A 76 18.76 -6.01 3.08
C ASN A 76 19.58 -4.83 3.63
N ARG A 77 19.52 -3.66 2.98
CA ARG A 77 20.14 -2.43 3.49
C ARG A 77 19.45 -1.95 4.77
N ILE A 78 18.12 -1.99 4.82
CA ILE A 78 17.32 -1.59 5.98
C ILE A 78 17.63 -2.49 7.18
N LYS A 79 17.70 -3.81 7.01
CA LYS A 79 18.06 -4.77 8.06
C LYS A 79 19.42 -4.52 8.69
N ASN A 80 20.40 -4.06 7.91
CA ASN A 80 21.73 -3.71 8.42
C ASN A 80 21.70 -2.51 9.36
N ILE A 81 20.73 -1.60 9.18
CA ILE A 81 20.56 -0.40 10.01
C ILE A 81 19.68 -0.70 11.22
N TYR A 82 18.58 -1.44 11.04
CA TYR A 82 17.54 -1.71 12.04
C TYR A 82 17.56 -3.16 12.50
N LYS A 83 18.67 -3.58 13.13
CA LYS A 83 18.97 -4.98 13.49
C LYS A 83 17.98 -5.60 14.48
N GLU A 84 17.28 -4.78 15.28
CA GLU A 84 16.30 -5.24 16.26
C GLU A 84 14.92 -5.54 15.66
N THR A 85 14.69 -5.17 14.40
CA THR A 85 13.42 -5.39 13.72
C THR A 85 13.48 -6.65 12.86
N ASN A 86 12.54 -7.57 13.09
CA ASN A 86 12.33 -8.69 12.19
C ASN A 86 11.55 -8.22 10.95
N ILE A 87 12.16 -8.28 9.76
CA ILE A 87 11.52 -7.88 8.50
C ILE A 87 11.44 -9.09 7.58
N GLU A 88 10.23 -9.50 7.25
CA GLU A 88 9.96 -10.54 6.28
C GLU A 88 9.23 -9.96 5.06
N ILE A 89 9.66 -10.35 3.87
CA ILE A 89 9.10 -9.87 2.61
C ILE A 89 8.63 -11.04 1.76
N PHE A 90 7.52 -10.87 1.04
CA PHE A 90 6.84 -11.92 0.31
C PHE A 90 6.46 -11.45 -1.09
N ASN A 91 6.75 -12.28 -2.10
CA ASN A 91 6.31 -12.02 -3.48
C ASN A 91 4.94 -12.67 -3.72
N PHE A 92 3.91 -12.06 -3.14
CA PHE A 92 2.52 -12.46 -3.31
C PHE A 92 1.64 -11.22 -3.51
N GLY A 93 0.58 -11.40 -4.28
CA GLY A 93 -0.57 -10.54 -4.19
C GLY A 93 -1.39 -10.85 -2.93
N VAL A 94 -2.13 -9.87 -2.45
CA VAL A 94 -3.03 -10.04 -1.31
C VAL A 94 -4.44 -9.65 -1.73
N GLY A 95 -5.43 -10.47 -1.36
CA GLY A 95 -6.83 -10.23 -1.67
C GLY A 95 -7.76 -11.13 -0.86
N ASN A 96 -8.99 -11.33 -1.34
CA ASN A 96 -10.05 -12.09 -0.65
C ASN A 96 -10.12 -13.57 -1.07
N SER A 97 -9.26 -14.02 -1.97
CA SER A 97 -9.19 -15.41 -2.47
C SER A 97 -7.75 -15.89 -2.53
N VAL A 98 -7.58 -17.22 -2.58
CA VAL A 98 -6.28 -17.86 -2.84
C VAL A 98 -6.32 -18.39 -4.26
N GLU A 99 -5.65 -17.70 -5.16
CA GLU A 99 -5.68 -18.01 -6.60
C GLU A 99 -4.44 -17.47 -7.32
N SER A 100 -4.23 -17.90 -8.56
CA SER A 100 -3.33 -17.21 -9.49
C SER A 100 -4.14 -16.24 -10.33
N LYS A 101 -3.82 -14.95 -10.26
CA LYS A 101 -4.61 -13.87 -10.86
C LYS A 101 -3.76 -13.01 -11.78
N ILE A 102 -4.38 -12.47 -12.84
CA ILE A 102 -3.72 -11.55 -13.76
C ILE A 102 -3.42 -10.24 -13.02
N PHE A 103 -2.16 -9.83 -13.05
CA PHE A 103 -1.65 -8.58 -12.52
C PHE A 103 -1.18 -7.70 -13.67
N TYR A 104 -1.62 -6.45 -13.69
CA TYR A 104 -1.29 -5.47 -14.73
C TYR A 104 -0.13 -4.61 -14.25
N GLU A 105 1.05 -4.82 -14.80
CA GLU A 105 2.25 -4.03 -14.49
C GLU A 105 2.39 -2.85 -15.44
N LEU A 106 2.52 -1.66 -14.85
CA LEU A 106 2.78 -0.42 -15.58
C LEU A 106 4.28 -0.07 -15.53
N PRO A 107 4.81 0.64 -16.53
CA PRO A 107 6.23 1.00 -16.60
C PRO A 107 6.72 1.84 -15.42
N ASP A 108 5.83 2.63 -14.80
CA ASP A 108 6.13 3.44 -13.62
C ASP A 108 6.12 2.65 -12.30
N SER A 109 5.79 1.35 -12.34
CA SER A 109 5.63 0.40 -11.22
C SER A 109 4.66 0.83 -10.11
N ASN A 110 4.50 2.14 -9.87
CA ASN A 110 3.69 2.72 -8.79
C ASN A 110 2.17 2.58 -8.99
N SER A 111 1.72 2.14 -10.16
CA SER A 111 0.29 2.03 -10.48
C SER A 111 -0.10 0.64 -10.98
N SER A 112 0.71 -0.35 -10.66
CA SER A 112 0.46 -1.75 -11.02
C SER A 112 -0.63 -2.33 -10.11
N THR A 113 -1.57 -3.11 -10.69
CA THR A 113 -2.80 -3.50 -10.00
C THR A 113 -3.37 -4.82 -10.52
N PHE A 114 -4.23 -5.47 -9.72
CA PHE A 114 -5.07 -6.60 -10.16
C PHE A 114 -6.32 -6.16 -10.96
N ASN A 115 -6.63 -4.88 -10.97
CA ASN A 115 -7.78 -4.36 -11.69
C ASN A 115 -7.46 -4.02 -13.15
N LEU A 116 -8.48 -4.05 -14.00
CA LEU A 116 -8.35 -3.60 -15.38
C LEU A 116 -8.00 -2.11 -15.45
N ILE A 117 -7.11 -1.77 -16.37
CA ILE A 117 -6.70 -0.39 -16.61
C ILE A 117 -7.46 0.15 -17.82
N ASP A 118 -8.18 1.24 -17.62
CA ASP A 118 -8.86 1.96 -18.68
C ASP A 118 -7.91 2.90 -19.41
N GLN A 119 -7.34 2.40 -20.51
CA GLN A 119 -6.45 3.18 -21.36
C GLN A 119 -7.15 4.32 -22.13
N SER A 120 -8.49 4.27 -22.21
CA SER A 120 -9.28 5.33 -22.84
C SER A 120 -9.51 6.53 -21.93
N SER A 121 -9.35 6.35 -20.60
CA SER A 121 -9.59 7.37 -19.60
C SER A 121 -8.72 8.62 -19.81
N SER A 122 -9.27 9.78 -19.52
CA SER A 122 -8.56 11.06 -19.62
C SER A 122 -7.34 11.12 -18.71
N TYR A 123 -7.44 10.48 -17.52
CA TYR A 123 -6.34 10.42 -16.56
C TYR A 123 -5.18 9.56 -17.10
N PHE A 124 -5.47 8.39 -17.67
CA PHE A 124 -4.44 7.54 -18.30
C PHE A 124 -3.74 8.26 -19.45
N LYS A 125 -4.50 8.88 -20.37
CA LYS A 125 -3.94 9.63 -21.51
C LYS A 125 -3.02 10.76 -21.05
N ARG A 126 -3.45 11.53 -20.03
CA ARG A 126 -2.63 12.60 -19.44
C ARG A 126 -1.36 12.06 -18.79
N LYS A 127 -1.47 11.00 -17.98
CA LYS A 127 -0.33 10.34 -17.32
C LYS A 127 0.66 9.81 -18.34
N ASN A 128 0.18 9.12 -19.36
CA ASN A 128 0.99 8.62 -20.47
C ASN A 128 1.74 9.73 -21.20
N LYS A 129 1.05 10.85 -21.52
CA LYS A 129 1.67 12.01 -22.17
C LYS A 129 2.81 12.60 -21.33
N ILE A 130 2.62 12.74 -20.03
CA ILE A 130 3.64 13.24 -19.10
C ILE A 130 4.82 12.26 -19.04
N LEU A 131 4.57 10.96 -18.82
CA LEU A 131 5.63 9.96 -18.72
C LEU A 131 6.41 9.79 -20.03
N SER A 132 5.74 9.76 -21.18
CA SER A 132 6.41 9.67 -22.48
C SER A 132 7.29 10.89 -22.77
N PHE A 133 6.86 12.09 -22.36
CA PHE A 133 7.64 13.32 -22.52
C PHE A 133 8.91 13.32 -21.65
N PHE A 134 8.79 12.92 -20.37
CA PHE A 134 9.93 12.97 -19.45
C PHE A 134 10.86 11.76 -19.52
N PHE A 135 10.34 10.57 -19.80
CA PHE A 135 11.11 9.31 -19.71
C PHE A 135 11.32 8.62 -21.05
N LYS A 136 10.81 9.17 -22.16
CA LYS A 136 10.93 8.62 -23.54
C LYS A 136 10.50 7.13 -23.64
N THR A 137 9.64 6.65 -22.74
CA THR A 137 9.18 5.27 -22.69
C THR A 137 7.78 5.13 -23.25
N LYS A 138 7.58 4.13 -24.13
CA LYS A 138 6.22 3.73 -24.53
C LYS A 138 5.52 3.08 -23.33
N PHE A 139 4.32 3.54 -23.05
CA PHE A 139 3.49 3.00 -21.97
C PHE A 139 2.95 1.64 -22.40
N ASN A 140 3.67 0.59 -22.07
CA ASN A 140 3.26 -0.79 -22.35
C ASN A 140 2.84 -1.49 -21.05
N ILE A 141 1.58 -1.91 -20.98
CA ILE A 141 1.05 -2.65 -19.83
C ILE A 141 1.40 -4.12 -20.03
N LYS A 142 2.17 -4.68 -19.10
CA LYS A 142 2.47 -6.11 -19.07
C LYS A 142 1.41 -6.83 -18.23
N LYS A 143 1.06 -8.04 -18.63
CA LYS A 143 0.15 -8.92 -17.89
C LYS A 143 0.95 -10.12 -17.40
N ASN A 144 0.96 -10.32 -16.10
CA ASN A 144 1.64 -11.43 -15.46
C ASN A 144 0.65 -12.18 -14.55
N TYR A 145 0.84 -13.48 -14.38
CA TYR A 145 0.11 -14.22 -13.35
C TYR A 145 0.85 -14.11 -12.02
N VAL A 146 0.14 -13.74 -10.97
CA VAL A 146 0.67 -13.58 -9.62
C VAL A 146 -0.16 -14.41 -8.66
N SER A 147 0.51 -15.18 -7.80
CA SER A 147 -0.15 -15.92 -6.71
C SER A 147 -0.68 -14.93 -5.69
N GLN A 148 -1.98 -15.03 -5.41
CA GLN A 148 -2.69 -14.23 -4.41
C GLN A 148 -2.98 -15.08 -3.17
N ILE A 149 -2.86 -14.46 -2.00
CA ILE A 149 -3.17 -15.06 -0.70
C ILE A 149 -4.20 -14.23 0.06
N LYS A 150 -4.82 -14.84 1.09
CA LYS A 150 -5.61 -14.12 2.09
C LYS A 150 -4.76 -13.76 3.30
N LEU A 151 -4.92 -12.54 3.82
CA LEU A 151 -4.26 -12.15 5.06
C LEU A 151 -4.71 -13.00 6.25
N SER A 152 -5.97 -13.45 6.30
CA SER A 152 -6.46 -14.34 7.36
C SER A 152 -5.61 -15.60 7.53
N GLN A 153 -5.27 -16.28 6.43
CA GLN A 153 -4.42 -17.46 6.45
C GLN A 153 -2.96 -17.15 6.84
N PHE A 154 -2.44 -16.05 6.35
CA PHE A 154 -1.09 -15.59 6.74
C PHE A 154 -1.01 -15.31 8.25
N ILE A 155 -2.00 -14.59 8.79
CA ILE A 155 -2.12 -14.26 10.21
C ILE A 155 -2.18 -15.54 11.07
N GLU A 156 -2.96 -16.54 10.64
CA GLU A 156 -3.03 -17.84 11.32
C GLU A 156 -1.69 -18.58 11.28
N LYS A 157 -1.07 -18.68 10.11
CA LYS A 157 0.24 -19.33 9.96
C LYS A 157 1.32 -18.67 10.83
N LYS A 158 1.30 -17.35 10.95
CA LYS A 158 2.24 -16.57 11.79
C LYS A 158 1.81 -16.49 13.26
N LYS A 159 0.63 -17.01 13.62
CA LYS A 159 0.04 -16.96 14.98
C LYS A 159 -0.02 -15.53 15.53
N LEU A 160 -0.34 -14.56 14.68
CA LEU A 160 -0.45 -13.17 15.09
C LEU A 160 -1.73 -12.98 15.92
N ILE A 161 -1.58 -12.38 17.09
CA ILE A 161 -2.69 -12.07 18.01
C ILE A 161 -3.07 -10.59 17.98
N LYS A 162 -2.22 -9.74 17.38
CA LYS A 162 -2.41 -8.30 17.27
C LYS A 162 -1.67 -7.78 16.03
N ILE A 163 -2.26 -6.82 15.34
CA ILE A 163 -1.63 -6.05 14.28
C ILE A 163 -1.85 -4.58 14.61
N ASP A 164 -0.76 -3.83 14.81
CA ASP A 164 -0.87 -2.42 15.18
C ASP A 164 -1.26 -1.58 13.97
N ILE A 165 -0.63 -1.84 12.82
CA ILE A 165 -0.88 -1.11 11.58
C ILE A 165 -0.92 -2.10 10.42
N LEU A 166 -2.01 -2.07 9.66
CA LEU A 166 -2.12 -2.64 8.33
C LEU A 166 -2.14 -1.50 7.32
N LYS A 167 -1.05 -1.34 6.55
CA LYS A 167 -1.01 -0.41 5.42
C LYS A 167 -1.37 -1.16 4.14
N ILE A 168 -2.22 -0.56 3.31
CA ILE A 168 -2.68 -1.12 2.04
C ILE A 168 -2.52 -0.05 0.95
N ASP A 169 -1.75 -0.37 -0.06
CA ASP A 169 -1.52 0.47 -1.23
C ASP A 169 -1.45 -0.44 -2.46
N THR A 170 -2.61 -0.78 -2.96
CA THR A 170 -2.78 -1.82 -3.99
C THR A 170 -3.43 -1.30 -5.27
N GLU A 171 -3.43 0.04 -5.41
CA GLU A 171 -3.88 0.72 -6.61
C GLU A 171 -5.28 0.23 -7.04
N GLY A 172 -6.25 0.45 -6.12
CA GLY A 172 -7.66 0.15 -6.36
C GLY A 172 -8.10 -1.28 -6.00
N TYR A 173 -7.31 -2.04 -5.26
CA TYR A 173 -7.66 -3.40 -4.80
C TYR A 173 -7.84 -3.48 -3.27
N GLU A 174 -7.96 -2.34 -2.60
CA GLU A 174 -7.94 -2.19 -1.13
C GLU A 174 -9.09 -2.95 -0.45
N LEU A 175 -10.32 -2.88 -1.01
CA LEU A 175 -11.48 -3.57 -0.44
C LEU A 175 -11.28 -5.09 -0.41
N GLU A 176 -10.68 -5.65 -1.47
CA GLU A 176 -10.42 -7.08 -1.56
C GLU A 176 -9.37 -7.52 -0.53
N VAL A 177 -8.34 -6.70 -0.29
CA VAL A 177 -7.35 -6.93 0.77
C VAL A 177 -8.02 -6.93 2.14
N ILE A 178 -8.87 -5.93 2.42
CA ILE A 178 -9.59 -5.80 3.69
C ILE A 178 -10.54 -6.99 3.92
N LYS A 179 -11.30 -7.38 2.89
CA LYS A 179 -12.18 -8.58 2.96
C LYS A 179 -11.39 -9.87 3.21
N GLY A 180 -10.15 -9.97 2.69
CA GLY A 180 -9.27 -11.10 2.90
C GLY A 180 -8.77 -11.28 4.34
N LEU A 181 -9.00 -10.30 5.22
CA LEU A 181 -8.79 -10.44 6.66
C LEU A 181 -9.81 -11.37 7.32
N GLU A 182 -11.02 -11.46 6.79
CA GLU A 182 -12.13 -12.23 7.35
C GLU A 182 -12.32 -11.91 8.86
N LYS A 183 -12.48 -12.91 9.71
CA LYS A 183 -12.62 -12.70 11.17
C LYS A 183 -11.36 -12.11 11.83
N LYS A 184 -10.19 -12.17 11.16
CA LYS A 184 -8.92 -11.62 11.69
C LYS A 184 -8.86 -10.09 11.65
N ILE A 185 -9.79 -9.42 10.99
CA ILE A 185 -9.93 -7.96 11.06
C ILE A 185 -10.02 -7.45 12.51
N LYS A 186 -10.57 -8.27 13.40
CA LYS A 186 -10.74 -7.95 14.84
C LYS A 186 -9.43 -7.77 15.62
N ILE A 187 -8.30 -8.25 15.11
CA ILE A 187 -6.99 -8.07 15.78
C ILE A 187 -6.19 -6.89 15.22
N VAL A 188 -6.74 -6.18 14.21
CA VAL A 188 -6.09 -5.01 13.59
C VAL A 188 -6.50 -3.74 14.34
N ASN A 189 -5.53 -2.91 14.75
CA ASN A 189 -5.79 -1.65 15.44
C ASN A 189 -6.01 -0.49 14.47
N HIS A 190 -5.13 -0.33 13.48
CA HIS A 190 -5.24 0.71 12.46
C HIS A 190 -5.17 0.10 11.07
N ILE A 191 -6.07 0.55 10.20
CA ILE A 191 -6.02 0.28 8.76
C ILE A 191 -5.73 1.61 8.07
N TYR A 192 -4.60 1.68 7.39
CA TYR A 192 -4.14 2.82 6.61
C TYR A 192 -4.12 2.44 5.14
N PHE A 193 -4.85 3.16 4.29
CA PHE A 193 -4.92 2.85 2.86
C PHE A 193 -5.03 4.08 1.98
N GLU A 194 -4.49 3.96 0.74
CA GLU A 194 -4.69 4.93 -0.33
C GLU A 194 -5.94 4.58 -1.14
N HIS A 195 -6.78 5.57 -1.48
CA HIS A 195 -7.93 5.39 -2.35
C HIS A 195 -7.97 6.41 -3.48
N HIS A 196 -8.00 5.90 -4.71
CA HIS A 196 -8.05 6.67 -5.94
C HIS A 196 -9.48 7.04 -6.33
N TYR A 197 -9.69 8.30 -6.74
CA TYR A 197 -10.95 8.82 -7.27
C TYR A 197 -10.89 9.10 -8.77
N ASP A 198 -9.79 8.75 -9.43
CA ASP A 198 -9.71 8.78 -10.88
C ASP A 198 -10.31 7.49 -11.49
N ASN A 199 -10.51 7.54 -12.81
CA ASN A 199 -11.13 6.46 -13.58
C ASN A 199 -10.13 5.63 -14.40
N MET A 200 -8.84 5.73 -14.09
CA MET A 200 -7.80 4.93 -14.78
C MET A 200 -7.90 3.45 -14.42
N ILE A 201 -8.17 3.17 -13.16
CA ILE A 201 -8.30 1.81 -12.65
C ILE A 201 -9.78 1.47 -12.50
N LYS A 202 -10.25 0.42 -13.17
CA LYS A 202 -11.63 -0.06 -13.11
C LYS A 202 -11.85 -0.83 -11.81
N LYS A 203 -12.19 -0.10 -10.75
CA LYS A 203 -12.55 -0.69 -9.45
C LYS A 203 -13.98 -1.20 -9.49
N ASN A 204 -14.20 -2.36 -8.89
CA ASN A 204 -15.55 -2.97 -8.76
C ASN A 204 -16.27 -2.51 -7.48
N TYR A 205 -15.80 -1.42 -6.85
CA TYR A 205 -16.36 -0.89 -5.61
C TYR A 205 -16.21 0.64 -5.55
N LYS A 206 -17.03 1.25 -4.70
CA LYS A 206 -16.96 2.67 -4.33
C LYS A 206 -16.33 2.82 -2.94
N PHE A 207 -15.83 4.01 -2.63
CA PHE A 207 -15.30 4.33 -1.29
C PHE A 207 -16.33 4.08 -0.17
N SER A 208 -17.62 4.33 -0.43
CA SER A 208 -18.71 4.05 0.53
C SER A 208 -18.70 2.61 1.01
N GLU A 209 -18.44 1.65 0.13
CA GLU A 209 -18.41 0.22 0.47
C GLU A 209 -17.23 -0.13 1.40
N ILE A 210 -16.05 0.48 1.22
CA ILE A 210 -14.95 0.34 2.20
C ILE A 210 -15.37 0.95 3.53
N HIS A 211 -15.96 2.15 3.51
CA HIS A 211 -16.37 2.85 4.72
C HIS A 211 -17.41 2.07 5.51
N GLU A 212 -18.44 1.56 4.83
CA GLU A 212 -19.51 0.74 5.42
C GLU A 212 -18.92 -0.56 6.00
N PHE A 213 -18.12 -1.31 5.21
CA PHE A 213 -17.50 -2.54 5.67
C PHE A 213 -16.63 -2.33 6.91
N LEU A 214 -15.82 -1.26 6.94
CA LEU A 214 -14.98 -0.94 8.10
C LEU A 214 -15.84 -0.51 9.30
N SER A 215 -16.91 0.24 9.09
CA SER A 215 -17.83 0.70 10.16
C SER A 215 -18.54 -0.49 10.81
N GLU A 216 -19.02 -1.44 10.03
CA GLU A 216 -19.65 -2.70 10.49
C GLU A 216 -18.67 -3.56 11.30
N ASN A 217 -17.37 -3.47 11.00
CA ASN A 217 -16.30 -4.15 11.72
C ASN A 217 -15.69 -3.33 12.88
N ASN A 218 -16.44 -2.34 13.40
CA ASN A 218 -16.06 -1.48 14.53
C ASN A 218 -14.85 -0.57 14.27
N PHE A 219 -14.63 -0.15 13.03
CA PHE A 219 -13.65 0.87 12.71
C PHE A 219 -14.32 2.22 12.47
N TYR A 220 -13.62 3.30 12.82
CA TYR A 220 -14.01 4.67 12.48
C TYR A 220 -12.84 5.42 11.87
N ARG A 221 -13.13 6.33 10.98
CA ARG A 221 -12.12 7.14 10.31
C ARG A 221 -11.55 8.18 11.27
N VAL A 222 -10.23 8.15 11.46
CA VAL A 222 -9.50 9.09 12.33
C VAL A 222 -8.63 10.09 11.57
N PHE A 223 -8.31 9.79 10.31
CA PHE A 223 -7.48 10.67 9.49
C PHE A 223 -7.87 10.56 8.01
N LYS A 224 -7.76 11.69 7.31
CA LYS A 224 -7.90 11.80 5.86
C LYS A 224 -6.98 12.89 5.35
N ILE A 225 -6.22 12.60 4.31
CA ILE A 225 -5.38 13.60 3.65
C ILE A 225 -5.41 13.42 2.14
N LYS A 226 -5.55 14.52 1.39
CA LYS A 226 -5.49 14.50 -0.07
C LYS A 226 -4.04 14.48 -0.53
N MET A 227 -3.70 13.58 -1.42
CA MET A 227 -2.40 13.56 -2.06
C MET A 227 -2.26 14.75 -3.01
N PRO A 228 -1.19 15.53 -2.92
CA PRO A 228 -0.96 16.66 -3.80
C PRO A 228 -0.91 16.21 -5.28
N LEU A 229 -1.48 17.02 -6.17
CA LEU A 229 -1.48 16.83 -7.62
C LEU A 229 -2.20 15.56 -8.14
N ARG A 230 -2.72 14.70 -7.25
CA ARG A 230 -3.43 13.47 -7.61
C ARG A 230 -4.89 13.50 -7.16
N LYS A 231 -5.73 12.67 -7.79
CA LYS A 231 -7.12 12.42 -7.37
C LYS A 231 -7.17 11.21 -6.43
N CYS A 232 -6.31 11.20 -5.42
CA CYS A 232 -6.30 10.16 -4.41
C CYS A 232 -6.18 10.74 -3.00
N PHE A 233 -6.57 9.96 -2.03
CA PHE A 233 -6.55 10.32 -0.62
C PHE A 233 -6.05 9.13 0.18
N ASP A 234 -5.26 9.43 1.20
CA ASP A 234 -4.96 8.49 2.27
C ASP A 234 -5.98 8.59 3.38
N TYR A 235 -6.38 7.44 3.88
CA TYR A 235 -7.31 7.27 4.97
C TYR A 235 -6.70 6.42 6.07
N ILE A 236 -6.92 6.80 7.33
CA ILE A 236 -6.60 5.95 8.48
C ILE A 236 -7.89 5.72 9.25
N TYR A 237 -8.17 4.45 9.46
CA TYR A 237 -9.26 3.96 10.30
C TYR A 237 -8.67 3.31 11.54
N LYS A 238 -9.28 3.58 12.68
CA LYS A 238 -8.92 3.00 13.98
C LYS A 238 -10.07 2.14 14.48
N ARG A 239 -9.73 0.99 15.05
CA ARG A 239 -10.72 0.12 15.68
C ARG A 239 -11.19 0.73 17.01
N LYS A 240 -12.50 0.72 17.25
CA LYS A 240 -13.07 1.09 18.54
C LYS A 240 -12.59 0.07 19.61
N THR A 241 -12.03 0.56 20.68
CA THR A 241 -11.78 -0.25 21.88
C THR A 241 -13.13 -0.46 22.57
N ILE A 242 -13.54 -1.71 22.72
CA ILE A 242 -14.71 -2.08 23.52
C ILE A 242 -14.26 -2.13 24.97
#